data_c4af9d5a88f72b788c8a46a89cbbf37d
#
_entry.id   c4af9d5a88f72b788c8a46a89cbbf37d
#
_cell.length_a   1.000
_cell.length_b   1.000
_cell.length_c   1.000
_cell.angle_alpha   90.00
_cell.angle_beta   90.00
_cell.angle_gamma   90.00
#
_symmetry.space_group_name_H-M   'P 1'
#
loop_
_entity.id
_entity.type
_entity.pdbx_description
1 polymer ?
#
loop_
_entity_poly.entity_id
_entity_poly.type
_entity_poly.pdbx_seq_one_letter_code
_entity_poly.pdbx_strand_id
1 'polypeptide(L)'
;MDIKYLSAREVNEKLDMKSCIGIMKDVFMAFADEKIENKLRSVLPIDHGKLLGIMPAVLPYRETAGAKLITVFHDNFKIGLPSHQGIVAVFSTEDGQLQGICDGSAITAIRTGAVSALATDFMANKDARTMCLIGGGVQADMHLKAITLVRDIDTVTIWCPTLAESTAFCEKHRAEYPAITFVPCENCADAVKDADIICTVTPSSTPVLMGEWVKEGAHINAVGACAAAAREIDSACVVKAKLVCDNYVSCKNEAGDYLFPLKEGLITEEHILADLARVVSGKAVIRTDVKDITMFESQGLACEDVACASWLVNQ
;
A
#
# COMPACT_ATOMS: atom_id res chain seq x y z
N MET A 1 -15.09 -27.51 17.19
CA MET A 1 -14.39 -27.23 15.93
C MET A 1 -12.98 -26.78 16.23
N ASP A 2 -12.01 -27.30 15.48
CA ASP A 2 -10.64 -26.79 15.60
C ASP A 2 -10.53 -25.51 14.78
N ILE A 3 -10.23 -24.39 15.46
CA ILE A 3 -10.03 -23.10 14.82
C ILE A 3 -8.68 -23.13 14.10
N LYS A 4 -8.66 -22.81 12.80
CA LYS A 4 -7.40 -22.64 12.07
C LYS A 4 -6.65 -21.42 12.58
N TYR A 5 -5.40 -21.59 12.97
CA TYR A 5 -4.47 -20.48 13.23
C TYR A 5 -3.32 -20.54 12.23
N LEU A 6 -3.10 -19.47 11.49
CA LEU A 6 -1.98 -19.34 10.56
C LEU A 6 -0.98 -18.31 11.09
N SER A 7 0.20 -18.80 11.45
CA SER A 7 1.35 -17.99 11.85
C SER A 7 1.89 -17.15 10.69
N ALA A 8 2.74 -16.16 10.99
CA ALA A 8 3.40 -15.35 9.96
C ALA A 8 4.15 -16.21 8.93
N ARG A 9 4.81 -17.30 9.38
CA ARG A 9 5.49 -18.23 8.48
C ARG A 9 4.52 -18.90 7.52
N GLU A 10 3.41 -19.43 8.00
CA GLU A 10 2.40 -20.11 7.17
C GLU A 10 1.69 -19.15 6.22
N VAL A 11 1.43 -17.91 6.65
CA VAL A 11 0.92 -16.84 5.77
C VAL A 11 1.91 -16.58 4.62
N ASN A 12 3.20 -16.38 4.92
CA ASN A 12 4.22 -16.12 3.89
C ASN A 12 4.45 -17.32 2.94
N GLU A 13 4.31 -18.55 3.43
CA GLU A 13 4.44 -19.77 2.61
C GLU A 13 3.24 -19.97 1.67
N LYS A 14 2.03 -19.60 2.10
CA LYS A 14 0.79 -19.88 1.36
C LYS A 14 0.30 -18.72 0.50
N LEU A 15 0.45 -17.48 0.96
CA LEU A 15 0.00 -16.28 0.25
C LEU A 15 1.14 -15.69 -0.59
N ASP A 16 1.33 -16.24 -1.80
CA ASP A 16 2.26 -15.63 -2.74
C ASP A 16 1.74 -14.28 -3.29
N MET A 17 2.66 -13.44 -3.76
CA MET A 17 2.33 -12.08 -4.20
C MET A 17 1.39 -12.07 -5.41
N LYS A 18 1.54 -12.99 -6.36
CA LYS A 18 0.69 -13.06 -7.56
C LYS A 18 -0.75 -13.43 -7.20
N SER A 19 -0.92 -14.40 -6.31
CA SER A 19 -2.24 -14.76 -5.75
C SER A 19 -2.86 -13.59 -5.01
N CYS A 20 -2.05 -12.87 -4.21
CA CYS A 20 -2.54 -11.70 -3.47
C CYS A 20 -2.99 -10.57 -4.40
N ILE A 21 -2.27 -10.27 -5.48
CA ILE A 21 -2.71 -9.30 -6.51
C ILE A 21 -4.07 -9.71 -7.10
N GLY A 22 -4.28 -11.00 -7.36
CA GLY A 22 -5.57 -11.55 -7.79
C GLY A 22 -6.68 -11.32 -6.78
N ILE A 23 -6.42 -11.61 -5.49
CA ILE A 23 -7.37 -11.37 -4.39
C ILE A 23 -7.71 -9.87 -4.30
N MET A 24 -6.73 -8.98 -4.39
CA MET A 24 -6.97 -7.54 -4.37
C MET A 24 -7.83 -7.08 -5.55
N LYS A 25 -7.58 -7.62 -6.75
CA LYS A 25 -8.44 -7.34 -7.91
C LYS A 25 -9.90 -7.73 -7.65
N ASP A 26 -10.14 -8.92 -7.10
CA ASP A 26 -11.48 -9.38 -6.74
C ASP A 26 -12.14 -8.46 -5.70
N VAL A 27 -11.38 -8.01 -4.69
CA VAL A 27 -11.86 -7.06 -3.67
C VAL A 27 -12.32 -5.76 -4.33
N PHE A 28 -11.50 -5.13 -5.17
CA PHE A 28 -11.86 -3.86 -5.78
C PHE A 28 -12.96 -3.99 -6.83
N MET A 29 -13.06 -5.11 -7.53
CA MET A 29 -14.21 -5.42 -8.39
C MET A 29 -15.50 -5.54 -7.58
N ALA A 30 -15.47 -6.27 -6.46
CA ALA A 30 -16.63 -6.41 -5.57
C ALA A 30 -17.01 -5.07 -4.90
N PHE A 31 -16.02 -4.22 -4.62
CA PHE A 31 -16.25 -2.87 -4.12
C PHE A 31 -16.98 -1.99 -5.16
N ALA A 32 -16.58 -2.07 -6.43
CA ALA A 32 -17.24 -1.36 -7.54
C ALA A 32 -18.70 -1.81 -7.77
N ASP A 33 -19.05 -3.00 -7.32
CA ASP A 33 -20.40 -3.58 -7.38
C ASP A 33 -21.19 -3.39 -6.07
N GLU A 34 -20.66 -2.59 -5.12
CA GLU A 34 -21.27 -2.33 -3.80
C GLU A 34 -21.52 -3.61 -2.97
N LYS A 35 -20.68 -4.63 -3.14
CA LYS A 35 -20.77 -5.93 -2.47
C LYS A 35 -19.84 -6.05 -1.26
N ILE A 36 -19.38 -4.93 -0.72
CA ILE A 36 -18.45 -4.88 0.43
C ILE A 36 -18.91 -3.82 1.41
N GLU A 37 -18.96 -4.18 2.68
CA GLU A 37 -19.06 -3.23 3.77
C GLU A 37 -17.68 -3.07 4.43
N ASN A 38 -17.10 -1.89 4.29
CA ASN A 38 -15.82 -1.53 4.89
C ASN A 38 -16.00 -0.26 5.74
N LYS A 39 -15.57 -0.30 6.99
CA LYS A 39 -15.63 0.85 7.89
C LYS A 39 -14.24 1.45 8.05
N LEU A 40 -14.19 2.76 8.33
CA LEU A 40 -12.96 3.41 8.77
C LEU A 40 -12.40 2.67 9.98
N ARG A 41 -11.07 2.66 10.08
CA ARG A 41 -10.41 2.11 11.25
C ARG A 41 -10.82 2.87 12.52
N SER A 42 -11.04 2.13 13.59
CA SER A 42 -11.17 2.69 14.94
C SER A 42 -9.80 2.63 15.59
N VAL A 43 -9.32 3.78 16.06
CA VAL A 43 -8.00 3.89 16.69
C VAL A 43 -8.17 4.24 18.16
N LEU A 44 -7.61 3.40 19.02
CA LEU A 44 -7.53 3.61 20.46
C LEU A 44 -6.08 3.95 20.83
N PRO A 45 -5.80 5.17 21.31
CA PRO A 45 -4.48 5.52 21.79
C PRO A 45 -4.15 4.72 23.06
N ILE A 46 -2.96 4.18 23.13
CA ILE A 46 -2.43 3.48 24.31
C ILE A 46 -1.62 4.45 25.14
N ASP A 47 -0.46 4.89 24.59
CA ASP A 47 0.44 5.86 25.23
C ASP A 47 1.53 6.30 24.24
N HIS A 48 2.03 7.54 24.33
CA HIS A 48 3.19 8.05 23.59
C HIS A 48 3.24 7.67 22.10
N GLY A 49 2.14 7.88 21.37
CA GLY A 49 2.04 7.55 19.94
C GLY A 49 1.84 6.07 19.62
N LYS A 50 1.71 5.21 20.62
CA LYS A 50 1.32 3.81 20.49
C LYS A 50 -0.19 3.70 20.38
N LEU A 51 -0.68 2.79 19.54
CA LEU A 51 -2.10 2.64 19.29
C LEU A 51 -2.53 1.19 19.09
N LEU A 52 -3.81 0.94 19.34
CA LEU A 52 -4.53 -0.26 18.92
C LEU A 52 -5.54 0.15 17.84
N GLY A 53 -5.44 -0.47 16.67
CA GLY A 53 -6.36 -0.29 15.56
C GLY A 53 -7.31 -1.46 15.41
N ILE A 54 -8.57 -1.17 15.10
CA ILE A 54 -9.61 -2.15 14.79
C ILE A 54 -10.16 -1.80 13.41
N MET A 55 -10.08 -2.76 12.48
CA MET A 55 -10.44 -2.57 11.07
C MET A 55 -11.43 -3.66 10.64
N PRO A 56 -12.74 -3.43 10.74
CA PRO A 56 -13.76 -4.43 10.40
C PRO A 56 -14.21 -4.32 8.94
N ALA A 57 -14.55 -5.46 8.34
CA ALA A 57 -15.18 -5.54 7.03
C ALA A 57 -16.11 -6.76 6.90
N VAL A 58 -17.08 -6.65 6.00
CA VAL A 58 -17.96 -7.76 5.58
C VAL A 58 -17.82 -7.93 4.06
N LEU A 59 -17.61 -9.16 3.64
CA LEU A 59 -17.43 -9.57 2.24
C LEU A 59 -18.52 -10.60 1.87
N PRO A 60 -19.75 -10.16 1.56
CA PRO A 60 -20.86 -11.08 1.26
C PRO A 60 -20.54 -12.04 0.12
N TYR A 61 -19.78 -11.60 -0.88
CA TYR A 61 -19.39 -12.43 -2.02
C TYR A 61 -18.42 -13.58 -1.67
N ARG A 62 -17.88 -13.58 -0.44
CA ARG A 62 -17.03 -14.63 0.14
C ARG A 62 -17.67 -15.28 1.38
N GLU A 63 -18.91 -14.94 1.67
CA GLU A 63 -19.62 -15.41 2.87
C GLU A 63 -18.81 -15.20 4.16
N THR A 64 -18.05 -14.07 4.22
CA THR A 64 -17.08 -13.81 5.28
C THR A 64 -17.31 -12.42 5.89
N ALA A 65 -17.27 -12.36 7.21
CA ALA A 65 -17.09 -11.14 7.99
C ALA A 65 -15.78 -11.26 8.78
N GLY A 66 -15.14 -10.15 9.09
CA GLY A 66 -13.91 -10.21 9.87
C GLY A 66 -13.41 -8.86 10.33
N ALA A 67 -12.31 -8.91 11.08
CA ALA A 67 -11.60 -7.71 11.49
C ALA A 67 -10.11 -7.97 11.65
N LYS A 68 -9.32 -6.96 11.28
CA LYS A 68 -7.92 -6.86 11.71
C LYS A 68 -7.86 -6.12 13.04
N LEU A 69 -7.19 -6.72 14.02
CA LEU A 69 -6.77 -6.11 15.27
C LEU A 69 -5.27 -5.92 15.20
N ILE A 70 -4.78 -4.68 15.31
CA ILE A 70 -3.38 -4.36 15.11
C ILE A 70 -2.89 -3.33 16.12
N THR A 71 -1.72 -3.58 16.70
CA THR A 71 -1.01 -2.55 17.47
C THR A 71 0.05 -1.90 16.60
N VAL A 72 0.25 -0.59 16.76
CA VAL A 72 1.30 0.17 16.08
C VAL A 72 2.19 0.83 17.11
N PHE A 73 3.45 0.40 17.13
CA PHE A 73 4.49 0.84 18.04
C PHE A 73 5.72 1.19 17.21
N HIS A 74 5.78 2.42 16.73
CA HIS A 74 6.80 2.86 15.76
C HIS A 74 8.23 2.59 16.22
N ASP A 75 8.50 2.68 17.53
CA ASP A 75 9.84 2.51 18.10
C ASP A 75 10.28 1.04 18.31
N ASN A 76 9.43 0.07 18.01
CA ASN A 76 9.73 -1.36 18.21
C ASN A 76 10.97 -1.83 17.43
N PHE A 77 11.31 -1.19 16.30
CA PHE A 77 12.52 -1.52 15.55
C PHE A 77 13.79 -1.36 16.41
N LYS A 78 13.78 -0.46 17.40
CA LYS A 78 14.91 -0.24 18.34
C LYS A 78 15.19 -1.45 19.22
N ILE A 79 14.21 -2.33 19.39
CA ILE A 79 14.30 -3.55 20.21
C ILE A 79 14.14 -4.83 19.37
N GLY A 80 14.25 -4.71 18.03
CA GLY A 80 14.18 -5.85 17.11
C GLY A 80 12.79 -6.45 16.93
N LEU A 81 11.73 -5.73 17.28
CA LEU A 81 10.34 -6.15 17.06
C LEU A 81 9.70 -5.40 15.90
N PRO A 82 8.71 -6.00 15.20
CA PRO A 82 7.92 -5.31 14.20
C PRO A 82 7.16 -4.12 14.80
N SER A 83 7.08 -3.02 14.06
CA SER A 83 6.27 -1.86 14.46
C SER A 83 4.77 -2.14 14.44
N HIS A 84 4.34 -3.01 13.54
CA HIS A 84 2.95 -3.44 13.37
C HIS A 84 2.82 -4.89 13.78
N GLN A 85 1.97 -5.19 14.76
CA GLN A 85 1.73 -6.55 15.24
C GLN A 85 0.23 -6.76 15.43
N GLY A 86 -0.31 -7.84 14.90
CA GLY A 86 -1.75 -8.07 15.01
C GLY A 86 -2.21 -9.36 14.37
N ILE A 87 -3.52 -9.53 14.37
CA ILE A 87 -4.21 -10.67 13.80
C ILE A 87 -5.34 -10.21 12.88
N VAL A 88 -5.75 -11.10 11.97
CA VAL A 88 -7.01 -11.00 11.23
C VAL A 88 -7.87 -12.20 11.60
N ALA A 89 -9.03 -11.95 12.20
CA ALA A 89 -10.03 -12.98 12.50
C ALA A 89 -11.14 -12.94 11.45
N VAL A 90 -11.56 -14.11 10.98
CA VAL A 90 -12.63 -14.26 9.97
C VAL A 90 -13.72 -15.21 10.45
N PHE A 91 -14.97 -14.83 10.17
CA PHE A 91 -16.18 -15.49 10.59
C PHE A 91 -17.07 -15.77 9.37
N SER A 92 -17.79 -16.87 9.41
CA SER A 92 -18.87 -17.14 8.44
C SER A 92 -20.01 -16.14 8.62
N THR A 93 -20.55 -15.62 7.52
CA THR A 93 -21.77 -14.81 7.55
C THR A 93 -23.05 -15.64 7.54
N GLU A 94 -22.96 -16.95 7.33
CA GLU A 94 -24.08 -17.86 7.31
C GLU A 94 -24.53 -18.24 8.74
N ASP A 95 -23.57 -18.58 9.60
CA ASP A 95 -23.85 -19.11 10.95
C ASP A 95 -23.07 -18.41 12.08
N GLY A 96 -22.23 -17.42 11.75
CA GLY A 96 -21.44 -16.64 12.71
C GLY A 96 -20.24 -17.38 13.30
N GLN A 97 -19.90 -18.58 12.83
CA GLN A 97 -18.78 -19.35 13.37
C GLN A 97 -17.44 -18.71 13.01
N LEU A 98 -16.50 -18.74 13.96
CA LEU A 98 -15.11 -18.36 13.71
C LEU A 98 -14.46 -19.40 12.79
N GLN A 99 -14.06 -18.97 11.57
CA GLN A 99 -13.43 -19.81 10.56
C GLN A 99 -11.91 -19.93 10.79
N GLY A 100 -11.27 -18.84 11.23
CA GLY A 100 -9.85 -18.86 11.52
C GLY A 100 -9.27 -17.51 11.93
N ILE A 101 -7.99 -17.56 12.32
CA ILE A 101 -7.19 -16.40 12.71
C ILE A 101 -5.85 -16.50 11.96
N CYS A 102 -5.45 -15.41 11.31
CA CYS A 102 -4.18 -15.31 10.59
C CYS A 102 -3.30 -14.23 11.19
N ASP A 103 -1.98 -14.34 11.05
CA ASP A 103 -1.05 -13.27 11.39
C ASP A 103 -1.33 -12.04 10.52
N GLY A 104 -1.70 -10.93 11.17
CA GLY A 104 -2.10 -9.69 10.53
C GLY A 104 -0.92 -8.89 9.99
N SER A 105 0.28 -9.07 10.55
CA SER A 105 1.49 -8.36 10.11
C SER A 105 1.95 -8.87 8.75
N ALA A 106 2.00 -10.18 8.58
CA ALA A 106 2.37 -10.83 7.33
C ALA A 106 1.35 -10.51 6.22
N ILE A 107 0.04 -10.60 6.53
CA ILE A 107 -1.02 -10.20 5.58
C ILE A 107 -0.84 -8.75 5.17
N THR A 108 -0.69 -7.82 6.13
CA THR A 108 -0.54 -6.39 5.86
C THR A 108 0.67 -6.11 4.96
N ALA A 109 1.80 -6.77 5.21
CA ALA A 109 2.99 -6.61 4.39
C ALA A 109 2.71 -6.97 2.92
N ILE A 110 2.16 -8.16 2.68
CA ILE A 110 1.96 -8.71 1.32
C ILE A 110 0.85 -7.94 0.59
N ARG A 111 -0.33 -7.72 1.24
CA ARG A 111 -1.48 -7.12 0.57
C ARG A 111 -1.24 -5.66 0.18
N THR A 112 -0.44 -4.91 0.95
CA THR A 112 -0.15 -3.50 0.65
C THR A 112 0.66 -3.37 -0.65
N GLY A 113 1.71 -4.18 -0.83
CA GLY A 113 2.43 -4.24 -2.10
C GLY A 113 1.54 -4.70 -3.26
N ALA A 114 0.65 -5.67 -3.00
CA ALA A 114 -0.28 -6.20 -4.01
C ALA A 114 -1.28 -5.14 -4.50
N VAL A 115 -1.83 -4.29 -3.62
CA VAL A 115 -2.72 -3.18 -4.01
C VAL A 115 -1.98 -2.14 -4.83
N SER A 116 -0.75 -1.76 -4.43
CA SER A 116 0.09 -0.83 -5.20
C SER A 116 0.44 -1.39 -6.58
N ALA A 117 0.72 -2.70 -6.70
CA ALA A 117 0.94 -3.34 -7.99
C ALA A 117 -0.32 -3.32 -8.86
N LEU A 118 -1.48 -3.59 -8.27
CA LEU A 118 -2.77 -3.50 -8.98
C LEU A 118 -3.00 -2.07 -9.50
N ALA A 119 -2.81 -1.03 -8.67
CA ALA A 119 -2.91 0.36 -9.09
C ALA A 119 -1.91 0.70 -10.20
N THR A 120 -0.67 0.28 -10.05
CA THR A 120 0.41 0.45 -11.05
C THR A 120 0.04 -0.20 -12.38
N ASP A 121 -0.58 -1.40 -12.37
CA ASP A 121 -0.96 -2.07 -13.62
C ASP A 121 -1.98 -1.27 -14.42
N PHE A 122 -2.91 -0.60 -13.76
CA PHE A 122 -3.92 0.22 -14.43
C PHE A 122 -3.47 1.65 -14.75
N MET A 123 -2.56 2.23 -13.94
CA MET A 123 -2.29 3.66 -13.96
C MET A 123 -0.88 4.05 -14.46
N ALA A 124 0.12 3.19 -14.34
CA ALA A 124 1.46 3.46 -14.87
C ALA A 124 1.52 3.26 -16.39
N ASN A 125 2.45 3.94 -17.06
CA ASN A 125 2.79 3.64 -18.45
C ASN A 125 3.17 2.16 -18.60
N LYS A 126 2.75 1.54 -19.70
CA LYS A 126 2.98 0.10 -19.93
C LYS A 126 4.47 -0.24 -20.18
N ASP A 127 5.21 0.73 -20.66
CA ASP A 127 6.66 0.66 -20.93
C ASP A 127 7.52 1.16 -19.78
N ALA A 128 6.94 1.40 -18.59
CA ALA A 128 7.66 1.77 -17.38
C ALA A 128 8.69 0.71 -17.00
N ARG A 129 9.96 1.13 -16.78
CA ARG A 129 11.09 0.24 -16.50
C ARG A 129 11.91 0.64 -15.29
N THR A 130 11.81 1.90 -14.88
CA THR A 130 12.59 2.41 -13.74
C THR A 130 11.70 2.61 -12.52
N MET A 131 12.06 1.96 -11.42
CA MET A 131 11.36 2.07 -10.14
C MET A 131 12.22 2.80 -9.12
N CYS A 132 11.63 3.76 -8.42
CA CYS A 132 12.23 4.40 -7.24
C CYS A 132 11.54 3.94 -5.98
N LEU A 133 12.31 3.51 -4.99
CA LEU A 133 11.85 3.21 -3.63
C LEU A 133 12.34 4.32 -2.70
N ILE A 134 11.42 4.98 -2.01
CA ILE A 134 11.70 5.93 -0.93
C ILE A 134 11.38 5.25 0.38
N GLY A 135 12.41 4.78 1.09
CA GLY A 135 12.36 3.87 2.24
C GLY A 135 12.82 2.46 1.92
N GLY A 136 13.50 1.79 2.87
CA GLY A 136 14.12 0.46 2.70
C GLY A 136 13.59 -0.61 3.64
N GLY A 137 12.37 -0.45 4.17
CA GLY A 137 11.75 -1.38 5.12
C GLY A 137 10.98 -2.52 4.44
N VAL A 138 10.18 -3.24 5.24
CA VAL A 138 9.35 -4.36 4.79
C VAL A 138 8.45 -3.99 3.60
N GLN A 139 7.91 -2.77 3.59
CA GLN A 139 7.07 -2.33 2.47
C GLN A 139 7.88 -2.14 1.18
N ALA A 140 9.13 -1.70 1.26
CA ALA A 140 10.00 -1.62 0.08
C ALA A 140 10.25 -3.00 -0.53
N ASP A 141 10.52 -4.02 0.30
CA ASP A 141 10.66 -5.42 -0.13
C ASP A 141 9.38 -5.91 -0.86
N MET A 142 8.21 -5.63 -0.28
CA MET A 142 6.93 -6.08 -0.84
C MET A 142 6.57 -5.33 -2.12
N HIS A 143 6.85 -4.02 -2.21
CA HIS A 143 6.62 -3.23 -3.42
C HIS A 143 7.56 -3.66 -4.56
N LEU A 144 8.84 -3.92 -4.28
CA LEU A 144 9.76 -4.48 -5.26
C LEU A 144 9.20 -5.79 -5.84
N LYS A 145 8.84 -6.73 -4.96
CA LYS A 145 8.28 -8.03 -5.36
C LYS A 145 6.97 -7.91 -6.14
N ALA A 146 6.12 -6.96 -5.78
CA ALA A 146 4.81 -6.80 -6.38
C ALA A 146 4.87 -6.08 -7.73
N ILE A 147 5.63 -4.98 -7.84
CA ILE A 147 5.73 -4.17 -9.05
C ILE A 147 6.43 -4.94 -10.18
N THR A 148 7.45 -5.76 -9.87
CA THR A 148 8.13 -6.61 -10.85
C THR A 148 7.25 -7.72 -11.43
N LEU A 149 6.09 -8.00 -10.85
CA LEU A 149 5.10 -8.91 -11.43
C LEU A 149 4.19 -8.26 -12.47
N VAL A 150 4.12 -6.93 -12.50
CA VAL A 150 3.20 -6.18 -13.38
C VAL A 150 3.93 -5.25 -14.35
N ARG A 151 5.25 -5.03 -14.17
CA ARG A 151 6.12 -4.25 -15.06
C ARG A 151 7.48 -4.91 -15.19
N ASP A 152 8.05 -4.82 -16.38
CA ASP A 152 9.42 -5.32 -16.69
C ASP A 152 10.44 -4.29 -16.19
N ILE A 153 10.68 -4.26 -14.89
CA ILE A 153 11.63 -3.33 -14.26
C ILE A 153 13.05 -3.79 -14.54
N ASP A 154 13.89 -2.89 -15.05
CA ASP A 154 15.33 -3.12 -15.29
C ASP A 154 16.23 -2.31 -14.35
N THR A 155 15.70 -1.22 -13.76
CA THR A 155 16.45 -0.37 -12.84
C THR A 155 15.62 -0.04 -11.61
N VAL A 156 16.22 -0.22 -10.44
CA VAL A 156 15.65 0.19 -9.14
C VAL A 156 16.61 1.17 -8.47
N THR A 157 16.17 2.39 -8.31
CA THR A 157 16.82 3.38 -7.45
C THR A 157 16.22 3.33 -6.06
N ILE A 158 17.02 3.53 -5.03
CA ILE A 158 16.53 3.55 -3.66
C ILE A 158 17.18 4.67 -2.85
N TRP A 159 16.36 5.35 -2.08
CA TRP A 159 16.80 6.30 -1.08
C TRP A 159 16.28 5.93 0.31
N CYS A 160 17.18 5.95 1.28
CA CYS A 160 16.93 5.83 2.71
C CYS A 160 17.60 6.99 3.45
N PRO A 161 17.29 7.22 4.74
CA PRO A 161 17.93 8.28 5.54
C PRO A 161 19.45 8.22 5.54
N THR A 162 20.06 7.06 5.34
CA THR A 162 21.50 6.88 5.18
C THR A 162 21.82 6.09 3.91
N LEU A 163 22.93 6.43 3.25
CA LEU A 163 23.41 5.69 2.08
C LEU A 163 23.73 4.22 2.43
N ALA A 164 24.13 3.95 3.66
CA ALA A 164 24.40 2.59 4.13
C ALA A 164 23.14 1.71 4.09
N GLU A 165 21.98 2.24 4.50
CA GLU A 165 20.68 1.53 4.41
C GLU A 165 20.28 1.29 2.96
N SER A 166 20.44 2.29 2.08
CA SER A 166 20.18 2.14 0.64
C SER A 166 21.09 1.07 0.01
N THR A 167 22.37 1.06 0.38
CA THR A 167 23.34 0.07 -0.09
C THR A 167 22.99 -1.33 0.40
N ALA A 168 22.65 -1.48 1.68
CA ALA A 168 22.25 -2.77 2.26
C ALA A 168 21.01 -3.37 1.57
N PHE A 169 20.01 -2.52 1.24
CA PHE A 169 18.86 -2.96 0.46
C PHE A 169 19.27 -3.47 -0.92
N CYS A 170 20.12 -2.73 -1.64
CA CYS A 170 20.61 -3.14 -2.96
C CYS A 170 21.37 -4.48 -2.90
N GLU A 171 22.25 -4.66 -1.92
CA GLU A 171 23.01 -5.89 -1.74
C GLU A 171 22.12 -7.10 -1.45
N LYS A 172 21.11 -6.91 -0.60
CA LYS A 172 20.11 -7.94 -0.26
C LYS A 172 19.40 -8.49 -1.49
N HIS A 173 19.04 -7.63 -2.46
CA HIS A 173 18.17 -8.01 -3.57
C HIS A 173 18.90 -8.38 -4.88
N ARG A 174 20.18 -8.01 -5.03
CA ARG A 174 20.95 -8.31 -6.26
C ARG A 174 20.96 -9.78 -6.68
N ALA A 175 21.03 -10.68 -5.70
CA ALA A 175 21.08 -12.12 -6.02
C ALA A 175 19.70 -12.66 -6.43
N GLU A 176 18.64 -12.11 -5.87
CA GLU A 176 17.25 -12.52 -6.16
C GLU A 176 16.79 -11.98 -7.53
N TYR A 177 17.27 -10.78 -7.92
CA TYR A 177 16.88 -10.09 -9.16
C TYR A 177 18.09 -9.78 -10.04
N PRO A 178 18.77 -10.80 -10.63
CA PRO A 178 20.03 -10.61 -11.36
C PRO A 178 19.87 -9.78 -12.65
N ALA A 179 18.67 -9.63 -13.19
CA ALA A 179 18.37 -8.80 -14.35
C ALA A 179 18.11 -7.33 -14.01
N ILE A 180 18.01 -6.98 -12.72
CA ILE A 180 17.72 -5.62 -12.27
C ILE A 180 18.99 -4.94 -11.79
N THR A 181 19.21 -3.71 -12.27
CA THR A 181 20.28 -2.83 -11.76
C THR A 181 19.79 -2.09 -10.54
N PHE A 182 20.40 -2.32 -9.37
CA PHE A 182 20.10 -1.63 -8.13
C PHE A 182 21.07 -0.49 -7.88
N VAL A 183 20.55 0.73 -7.69
CA VAL A 183 21.33 1.97 -7.51
C VAL A 183 20.98 2.61 -6.17
N PRO A 184 21.87 2.51 -5.15
CA PRO A 184 21.68 3.25 -3.90
C PRO A 184 21.96 4.73 -4.13
N CYS A 185 21.06 5.61 -3.70
CA CYS A 185 21.18 7.05 -3.86
C CYS A 185 21.41 7.74 -2.51
N GLU A 186 22.33 8.71 -2.48
CA GLU A 186 22.59 9.53 -1.31
C GLU A 186 21.50 10.59 -1.12
N ASN A 187 20.99 11.14 -2.25
CA ASN A 187 19.95 12.17 -2.27
C ASN A 187 18.66 11.61 -2.87
N CYS A 188 17.53 11.95 -2.26
CA CYS A 188 16.21 11.51 -2.74
C CYS A 188 15.90 12.04 -4.15
N ALA A 189 16.28 13.29 -4.45
CA ALA A 189 16.13 13.88 -5.78
C ALA A 189 16.79 13.05 -6.88
N ASP A 190 18.01 12.54 -6.62
CA ASP A 190 18.72 11.68 -7.59
C ASP A 190 18.05 10.33 -7.79
N ALA A 191 17.41 9.79 -6.75
CA ALA A 191 16.65 8.55 -6.86
C ALA A 191 15.37 8.72 -7.70
N VAL A 192 14.72 9.88 -7.61
CA VAL A 192 13.39 10.15 -8.18
C VAL A 192 13.43 10.61 -9.64
N LYS A 193 14.40 11.45 -10.02
CA LYS A 193 14.39 12.26 -11.27
C LYS A 193 14.07 11.51 -12.57
N ASP A 194 14.50 10.24 -12.67
CA ASP A 194 14.32 9.42 -13.89
C ASP A 194 13.35 8.24 -13.67
N ALA A 195 12.66 8.19 -12.52
CA ALA A 195 11.79 7.08 -12.16
C ALA A 195 10.45 7.12 -12.92
N ASP A 196 10.07 5.99 -13.51
CA ASP A 196 8.74 5.79 -14.10
C ASP A 196 7.69 5.47 -13.03
N ILE A 197 8.12 4.75 -11.98
CA ILE A 197 7.28 4.35 -10.86
C ILE A 197 8.00 4.76 -9.58
N ILE A 198 7.31 5.46 -8.69
CA ILE A 198 7.83 5.93 -7.41
C ILE A 198 6.95 5.33 -6.30
N CYS A 199 7.55 4.72 -5.28
CA CYS A 199 6.83 4.23 -4.10
C CYS A 199 7.37 4.93 -2.86
N THR A 200 6.51 5.70 -2.17
CA THR A 200 6.84 6.26 -0.86
C THR A 200 6.35 5.32 0.23
N VAL A 201 7.29 4.74 0.97
CA VAL A 201 7.02 3.67 1.95
C VAL A 201 7.77 3.92 3.27
N THR A 202 7.79 5.18 3.70
CA THR A 202 8.51 5.62 4.91
C THR A 202 7.57 5.91 6.08
N PRO A 203 8.03 5.93 7.32
CA PRO A 203 7.28 6.42 8.46
C PRO A 203 7.39 7.96 8.62
N SER A 204 7.77 8.69 7.57
CA SER A 204 7.95 10.14 7.66
C SER A 204 6.64 10.85 7.94
N SER A 205 6.68 11.88 8.79
CA SER A 205 5.56 12.80 9.00
C SER A 205 5.69 14.10 8.19
N THR A 206 6.79 14.26 7.46
CA THR A 206 7.10 15.42 6.61
C THR A 206 7.50 14.97 5.22
N PRO A 207 7.30 15.82 4.18
CA PRO A 207 7.58 15.43 2.80
C PRO A 207 9.01 14.93 2.59
N VAL A 208 9.13 13.80 1.91
CA VAL A 208 10.37 13.19 1.41
C VAL A 208 10.38 13.12 -0.11
N LEU A 209 9.22 13.24 -0.76
CA LEU A 209 9.07 13.36 -2.21
C LEU A 209 8.62 14.78 -2.57
N MET A 210 9.40 15.47 -3.40
CA MET A 210 9.08 16.80 -3.91
C MET A 210 8.63 16.75 -5.36
N GLY A 211 7.55 17.48 -5.68
CA GLY A 211 6.97 17.48 -7.01
C GLY A 211 7.88 18.06 -8.12
N GLU A 212 8.88 18.85 -7.75
CA GLU A 212 9.88 19.35 -8.72
C GLU A 212 10.82 18.27 -9.24
N TRP A 213 10.98 17.14 -8.51
CA TRP A 213 11.84 16.03 -8.91
C TRP A 213 11.13 15.01 -9.80
N VAL A 214 9.79 15.03 -9.78
CA VAL A 214 8.96 14.05 -10.50
C VAL A 214 8.87 14.40 -11.97
N LYS A 215 9.30 13.49 -12.83
CA LYS A 215 9.23 13.67 -14.29
C LYS A 215 7.81 13.50 -14.82
N GLU A 216 7.54 14.05 -16.01
CA GLU A 216 6.31 13.75 -16.76
C GLU A 216 6.16 12.25 -17.00
N GLY A 217 4.95 11.73 -16.93
CA GLY A 217 4.62 10.33 -17.17
C GLY A 217 4.83 9.40 -15.98
N ALA A 218 5.39 9.87 -14.86
CA ALA A 218 5.59 9.05 -13.67
C ALA A 218 4.27 8.56 -13.05
N HIS A 219 4.32 7.42 -12.37
CA HIS A 219 3.28 6.90 -11.50
C HIS A 219 3.79 6.83 -10.06
N ILE A 220 2.99 7.30 -9.11
CA ILE A 220 3.35 7.39 -7.70
C ILE A 220 2.41 6.49 -6.90
N ASN A 221 2.97 5.57 -6.09
CA ASN A 221 2.28 4.87 -5.03
C ASN A 221 2.62 5.55 -3.70
N ALA A 222 1.67 6.30 -3.15
CA ALA A 222 1.76 6.97 -1.85
C ALA A 222 1.21 6.04 -0.77
N VAL A 223 2.06 5.53 0.13
CA VAL A 223 1.72 4.39 0.98
C VAL A 223 2.05 4.59 2.46
N GLY A 224 3.12 5.31 2.78
CA GLY A 224 3.63 5.35 4.15
C GLY A 224 2.83 6.26 5.09
N ALA A 225 2.19 7.30 4.57
CA ALA A 225 1.45 8.29 5.36
C ALA A 225 -0.03 7.90 5.54
N CYS A 226 -0.32 7.01 6.49
CA CYS A 226 -1.70 6.57 6.81
C CYS A 226 -2.31 7.34 7.99
N ALA A 227 -2.01 8.64 8.15
CA ALA A 227 -2.53 9.49 9.22
C ALA A 227 -2.70 10.92 8.73
N ALA A 228 -3.82 11.56 9.07
CA ALA A 228 -4.17 12.92 8.64
C ALA A 228 -3.13 14.00 9.01
N ALA A 229 -2.30 13.75 10.02
CA ALA A 229 -1.25 14.66 10.49
C ALA A 229 0.15 14.38 9.92
N ALA A 230 0.30 13.38 9.06
CA ALA A 230 1.58 12.98 8.46
C ALA A 230 1.50 13.00 6.94
N ARG A 231 2.60 13.35 6.26
CA ARG A 231 2.68 13.28 4.80
C ARG A 231 4.09 12.94 4.35
N GLU A 232 4.19 12.14 3.28
CA GLU A 232 5.45 11.84 2.60
C GLU A 232 5.68 12.71 1.36
N ILE A 233 4.62 13.31 0.82
CA ILE A 233 4.60 13.98 -0.48
C ILE A 233 4.28 15.47 -0.29
N ASP A 234 4.99 16.35 -1.00
CA ASP A 234 4.70 17.78 -0.94
C ASP A 234 3.43 18.15 -1.71
N SER A 235 2.85 19.30 -1.38
CA SER A 235 1.62 19.78 -2.01
C SER A 235 1.78 20.02 -3.51
N ALA A 236 2.98 20.42 -3.96
CA ALA A 236 3.25 20.67 -5.38
C ALA A 236 3.19 19.38 -6.21
N CYS A 237 3.60 18.25 -5.64
CA CYS A 237 3.49 16.94 -6.27
C CYS A 237 2.02 16.51 -6.42
N VAL A 238 1.24 16.63 -5.33
CA VAL A 238 -0.18 16.27 -5.34
C VAL A 238 -0.96 17.11 -6.37
N VAL A 239 -0.73 18.43 -6.40
CA VAL A 239 -1.38 19.35 -7.36
C VAL A 239 -1.15 18.93 -8.82
N LYS A 240 0.04 18.42 -9.15
CA LYS A 240 0.40 17.98 -10.52
C LYS A 240 -0.17 16.62 -10.89
N ALA A 241 -0.47 15.78 -9.91
CA ALA A 241 -0.82 14.39 -10.13
C ALA A 241 -2.32 14.19 -10.33
N LYS A 242 -2.69 13.27 -11.20
CA LYS A 242 -4.04 12.71 -11.32
C LYS A 242 -4.24 11.73 -10.17
N LEU A 243 -4.95 12.16 -9.12
CA LEU A 243 -5.07 11.43 -7.85
C LEU A 243 -6.20 10.40 -7.91
N VAL A 244 -5.86 9.18 -7.53
CA VAL A 244 -6.78 8.06 -7.23
C VAL A 244 -6.52 7.59 -5.80
N CYS A 245 -7.55 7.31 -5.03
CA CYS A 245 -7.43 6.75 -3.69
C CYS A 245 -7.88 5.27 -3.65
N ASP A 246 -7.55 4.57 -2.60
CA ASP A 246 -8.10 3.24 -2.34
C ASP A 246 -9.61 3.33 -2.03
N ASN A 247 -10.01 4.32 -1.21
CA ASN A 247 -11.40 4.61 -0.87
C ASN A 247 -11.59 6.09 -0.53
N TYR A 248 -12.64 6.72 -1.05
CA TYR A 248 -12.93 8.15 -0.80
C TYR A 248 -13.05 8.49 0.68
N VAL A 249 -13.73 7.64 1.47
CA VAL A 249 -13.96 7.91 2.89
C VAL A 249 -12.63 7.84 3.65
N SER A 250 -11.80 6.83 3.40
CA SER A 250 -10.49 6.70 4.03
C SER A 250 -9.56 7.86 3.66
N CYS A 251 -9.47 8.20 2.37
CA CYS A 251 -8.61 9.26 1.88
C CYS A 251 -8.99 10.62 2.51
N LYS A 252 -10.28 10.97 2.51
CA LYS A 252 -10.78 12.23 3.08
C LYS A 252 -10.64 12.36 4.60
N ASN A 253 -10.36 11.28 5.31
CA ASN A 253 -10.23 11.29 6.77
C ASN A 253 -8.80 10.98 7.25
N GLU A 254 -8.00 10.25 6.49
CA GLU A 254 -6.75 9.68 6.96
C GLU A 254 -5.52 10.05 6.11
N ALA A 255 -5.70 10.45 4.82
CA ALA A 255 -4.60 10.73 3.91
C ALA A 255 -4.02 12.14 4.10
N GLY A 256 -2.95 12.26 4.86
CA GLY A 256 -2.30 13.57 5.05
C GLY A 256 -1.77 14.15 3.74
N ASP A 257 -1.23 13.33 2.84
CA ASP A 257 -0.77 13.78 1.53
C ASP A 257 -1.85 14.54 0.75
N TYR A 258 -3.11 14.09 0.85
CA TYR A 258 -4.27 14.78 0.26
C TYR A 258 -4.79 15.93 1.13
N LEU A 259 -4.84 15.74 2.46
CA LEU A 259 -5.48 16.70 3.38
C LEU A 259 -4.70 18.00 3.55
N PHE A 260 -3.37 17.96 3.49
CA PHE A 260 -2.53 19.17 3.59
C PHE A 260 -2.77 20.13 2.41
N PRO A 261 -2.63 19.73 1.13
CA PRO A 261 -2.89 20.65 0.01
C PRO A 261 -4.36 21.07 -0.08
N LEU A 262 -5.32 20.25 0.37
CA LEU A 262 -6.72 20.65 0.48
C LEU A 262 -6.88 21.79 1.50
N LYS A 263 -6.29 21.67 2.70
CA LYS A 263 -6.32 22.70 3.75
C LYS A 263 -5.56 23.97 3.34
N GLU A 264 -4.51 23.83 2.53
CA GLU A 264 -3.75 24.94 1.96
C GLU A 264 -4.52 25.67 0.83
N GLY A 265 -5.67 25.13 0.39
CA GLY A 265 -6.49 25.69 -0.70
C GLY A 265 -5.87 25.53 -2.08
N LEU A 266 -4.91 24.62 -2.23
CA LEU A 266 -4.22 24.35 -3.50
C LEU A 266 -4.99 23.36 -4.38
N ILE A 267 -5.84 22.53 -3.78
CA ILE A 267 -6.75 21.59 -4.44
C ILE A 267 -8.15 21.71 -3.85
N THR A 268 -9.13 21.10 -4.53
CA THR A 268 -10.49 20.93 -4.00
C THR A 268 -10.81 19.46 -3.82
N GLU A 269 -11.99 19.11 -3.30
CA GLU A 269 -12.39 17.72 -3.11
C GLU A 269 -12.47 16.92 -4.43
N GLU A 270 -12.74 17.62 -5.54
CA GLU A 270 -12.81 17.05 -6.90
C GLU A 270 -11.41 16.64 -7.43
N HIS A 271 -10.34 16.98 -6.72
CA HIS A 271 -8.99 16.54 -7.09
C HIS A 271 -8.81 15.00 -7.00
N ILE A 272 -9.59 14.32 -6.17
CA ILE A 272 -9.70 12.87 -6.21
C ILE A 272 -10.57 12.47 -7.40
N LEU A 273 -9.95 12.01 -8.50
CA LEU A 273 -10.63 11.69 -9.75
C LEU A 273 -11.46 10.40 -9.67
N ALA A 274 -10.99 9.43 -8.91
CA ALA A 274 -11.65 8.14 -8.71
C ALA A 274 -11.13 7.44 -7.45
N ASP A 275 -11.84 6.40 -7.03
CA ASP A 275 -11.26 5.34 -6.20
C ASP A 275 -10.73 4.20 -7.09
N LEU A 276 -9.90 3.32 -6.50
CA LEU A 276 -9.29 2.20 -7.23
C LEU A 276 -10.33 1.21 -7.75
N ALA A 277 -11.46 1.07 -7.07
CA ALA A 277 -12.57 0.20 -7.51
C ALA A 277 -13.13 0.63 -8.87
N ARG A 278 -13.31 1.93 -9.08
CA ARG A 278 -13.76 2.46 -10.38
C ARG A 278 -12.72 2.29 -11.46
N VAL A 279 -11.44 2.39 -11.12
CA VAL A 279 -10.33 2.18 -12.08
C VAL A 279 -10.26 0.72 -12.50
N VAL A 280 -10.24 -0.21 -11.54
CA VAL A 280 -10.12 -1.66 -11.78
C VAL A 280 -11.34 -2.21 -12.54
N SER A 281 -12.52 -1.69 -12.26
CA SER A 281 -13.76 -2.08 -12.97
C SER A 281 -13.93 -1.44 -14.35
N GLY A 282 -13.00 -0.57 -14.77
CA GLY A 282 -13.08 0.14 -16.06
C GLY A 282 -14.09 1.29 -16.08
N LYS A 283 -14.69 1.64 -14.93
CA LYS A 283 -15.62 2.78 -14.79
C LYS A 283 -14.91 4.13 -14.80
N ALA A 284 -13.58 4.15 -14.64
CA ALA A 284 -12.74 5.34 -14.74
C ALA A 284 -11.41 5.01 -15.44
N VAL A 285 -10.98 5.87 -16.37
CA VAL A 285 -9.66 5.83 -17.00
C VAL A 285 -8.91 7.08 -16.58
N ILE A 286 -7.79 6.90 -15.89
CA ILE A 286 -7.06 8.02 -15.28
C ILE A 286 -5.96 8.55 -16.19
N ARG A 287 -5.07 7.65 -16.65
CA ARG A 287 -4.03 8.02 -17.60
C ARG A 287 -4.64 8.15 -18.99
N THR A 288 -4.65 9.36 -19.51
CA THR A 288 -5.16 9.72 -20.85
C THR A 288 -4.06 10.20 -21.78
N ASP A 289 -2.89 10.55 -21.21
CA ASP A 289 -1.68 10.94 -21.92
C ASP A 289 -0.48 10.25 -21.28
N VAL A 290 0.52 9.89 -22.10
CA VAL A 290 1.78 9.29 -21.62
C VAL A 290 2.56 10.20 -20.66
N LYS A 291 2.32 11.51 -20.74
CA LYS A 291 2.93 12.52 -19.87
C LYS A 291 2.20 12.74 -18.55
N ASP A 292 0.99 12.20 -18.39
CA ASP A 292 0.24 12.34 -17.15
C ASP A 292 1.04 11.80 -15.96
N ILE A 293 1.19 12.60 -14.93
CA ILE A 293 1.64 12.10 -13.62
C ILE A 293 0.41 11.54 -12.92
N THR A 294 0.44 10.26 -12.52
CA THR A 294 -0.65 9.60 -11.81
C THR A 294 -0.22 9.25 -10.40
N MET A 295 -1.13 9.36 -9.44
CA MET A 295 -0.87 9.04 -8.03
C MET A 295 -1.95 8.12 -7.50
N PHE A 296 -1.54 7.05 -6.84
CA PHE A 296 -2.39 6.17 -6.04
C PHE A 296 -2.11 6.40 -4.57
N GLU A 297 -3.12 6.87 -3.85
CA GLU A 297 -3.09 7.13 -2.40
C GLU A 297 -3.68 5.95 -1.65
N SER A 298 -2.85 5.23 -0.89
CA SER A 298 -3.18 3.97 -0.22
C SER A 298 -3.21 4.13 1.29
N GLN A 299 -4.39 4.12 1.87
CA GLN A 299 -4.58 4.13 3.33
C GLN A 299 -4.68 2.70 3.90
N GLY A 300 -5.00 1.72 3.03
CA GLY A 300 -5.22 0.33 3.39
C GLY A 300 -6.60 0.09 4.02
N LEU A 301 -7.33 -0.86 3.47
CA LEU A 301 -8.71 -1.16 3.83
C LEU A 301 -8.83 -2.47 4.59
N ALA A 302 -9.79 -2.56 5.51
CA ALA A 302 -10.07 -3.79 6.26
C ALA A 302 -10.44 -4.97 5.36
N CYS A 303 -11.18 -4.69 4.28
CA CYS A 303 -11.60 -5.72 3.33
C CYS A 303 -10.45 -6.42 2.62
N GLU A 304 -9.31 -5.74 2.42
CA GLU A 304 -8.10 -6.32 1.85
C GLU A 304 -7.51 -7.40 2.78
N ASP A 305 -7.42 -7.07 4.08
CA ASP A 305 -6.89 -7.98 5.10
C ASP A 305 -7.84 -9.18 5.30
N VAL A 306 -9.16 -8.92 5.39
CA VAL A 306 -10.19 -9.95 5.58
C VAL A 306 -10.28 -10.88 4.37
N ALA A 307 -10.14 -10.37 3.14
CA ALA A 307 -10.15 -11.18 1.93
C ALA A 307 -8.94 -12.14 1.88
N CYS A 308 -7.74 -11.65 2.23
CA CYS A 308 -6.55 -12.50 2.32
C CYS A 308 -6.70 -13.58 3.40
N ALA A 309 -7.19 -13.22 4.60
CA ALA A 309 -7.42 -14.18 5.67
C ALA A 309 -8.48 -15.23 5.29
N SER A 310 -9.60 -14.80 4.69
CA SER A 310 -10.65 -15.70 4.19
C SER A 310 -10.09 -16.67 3.14
N TRP A 311 -9.27 -16.18 2.21
CA TRP A 311 -8.63 -17.04 1.22
C TRP A 311 -7.71 -18.08 1.87
N LEU A 312 -6.87 -17.66 2.85
CA LEU A 312 -5.93 -18.52 3.56
C LEU A 312 -6.60 -19.62 4.38
N VAL A 313 -7.69 -19.32 5.08
CA VAL A 313 -8.37 -20.32 5.91
C VAL A 313 -9.15 -21.35 5.08
N ASN A 314 -9.45 -21.04 3.84
CA ASN A 314 -10.16 -21.93 2.90
C ASN A 314 -9.20 -22.76 2.00
N GLN A 315 -7.86 -22.62 2.20
CA GLN A 315 -6.84 -23.49 1.63
C GLN A 315 -6.63 -24.73 2.54
#